data_9a4f679a09893a4da04d2ae292ab393b
#
_entry.id   9a4f679a09893a4da04d2ae292ab393b
#
_cell.length_a   1.000
_cell.length_b   1.000
_cell.length_c   1.000
_cell.angle_alpha   90.00
_cell.angle_beta   90.00
_cell.angle_gamma   90.00
#
_symmetry.space_group_name_H-M   'P 1'
#
loop_
_entity.id
_entity.type
_entity.pdbx_description
1 polymer ?
#
loop_
_entity_poly.entity_id
_entity_poly.type
_entity_poly.pdbx_seq_one_letter_code
_entity_poly.pdbx_strand_id
1 'polypeptide(L)'
;MKNLLITNIVTMKNKILWILMSLILSTGIASADNFVNLTPRPKTMTALPGEVVLPQDFVVGYNSALTAEMVAEVRRFVLDFNAATGYNAVAQADAEAPLFDVALYGGTMNEGAYNLTVNEGKVTIRAKSVLGFYYAFQSVKKILPANVMAGKQDAAVTKYALPCVTIQDEPRFAYRGFMLDVARHFFTVEEVKRMLDVMSYYKMNRFHWHLTDDQGWRVEIKQYPKLTTIGATASNTYVTDLEYGPYWTNQVYGPYFYTQEQIKDVVAYAKERHIEVIPEVDMPGHFVAAMASYPEYCCHPESAPSVWINGGISSDVLNVANPAAVQFAKNILAELIPLFPYDYFHIGGDECPTSQWESNAECQAKYRELGLTNYRQLQSHFIKEMADFLKEHGKKTVVWNEAITAGNADTELIKE
;
A
#
# COMPACT_ATOMS: atom_id res chain seq x y z
N MET A 1 -44.12 -60.55 24.16
CA MET A 1 -44.71 -59.35 23.52
C MET A 1 -44.47 -58.05 24.28
N LYS A 2 -44.40 -57.97 25.61
CA LYS A 2 -44.14 -56.73 26.35
C LYS A 2 -42.75 -56.10 26.13
N ASN A 3 -41.70 -56.89 25.97
CA ASN A 3 -40.35 -56.37 25.78
C ASN A 3 -40.07 -55.73 24.40
N LEU A 4 -40.80 -56.20 23.37
CA LEU A 4 -40.66 -55.62 22.00
C LEU A 4 -41.30 -54.23 21.87
N LEU A 5 -42.40 -53.98 22.64
CA LEU A 5 -43.08 -52.67 22.63
C LEU A 5 -42.28 -51.59 23.36
N ILE A 6 -41.57 -51.94 24.43
CA ILE A 6 -40.75 -50.98 25.21
C ILE A 6 -39.52 -50.55 24.40
N THR A 7 -38.87 -51.50 23.70
CA THR A 7 -37.68 -51.20 22.85
C THR A 7 -38.06 -50.25 21.70
N ASN A 8 -39.21 -50.46 21.06
CA ASN A 8 -39.68 -49.59 19.98
C ASN A 8 -40.08 -48.18 20.44
N ILE A 9 -40.62 -48.02 21.62
CA ILE A 9 -41.02 -46.71 22.20
C ILE A 9 -39.73 -45.91 22.58
N VAL A 10 -38.72 -46.54 23.14
CA VAL A 10 -37.42 -45.90 23.47
C VAL A 10 -36.69 -45.47 22.20
N THR A 11 -36.68 -46.31 21.16
CA THR A 11 -36.02 -46.02 19.87
C THR A 11 -36.74 -44.87 19.13
N MET A 12 -38.08 -44.81 19.21
CA MET A 12 -38.86 -43.71 18.64
C MET A 12 -38.69 -42.40 19.39
N LYS A 13 -38.63 -42.40 20.73
CA LYS A 13 -38.32 -41.21 21.53
C LYS A 13 -36.93 -40.67 21.23
N ASN A 14 -35.95 -41.53 21.10
CA ASN A 14 -34.57 -41.10 20.74
C ASN A 14 -34.51 -40.54 19.31
N LYS A 15 -35.20 -41.11 18.33
CA LYS A 15 -35.28 -40.56 16.97
C LYS A 15 -35.98 -39.19 16.92
N ILE A 16 -37.06 -39.01 17.69
CA ILE A 16 -37.76 -37.70 17.80
C ILE A 16 -36.84 -36.67 18.49
N LEU A 17 -36.09 -37.07 19.53
CA LEU A 17 -35.15 -36.17 20.21
C LEU A 17 -34.00 -35.74 19.28
N TRP A 18 -33.47 -36.65 18.45
CA TRP A 18 -32.47 -36.34 17.46
C TRP A 18 -32.98 -35.44 16.33
N ILE A 19 -34.21 -35.64 15.89
CA ILE A 19 -34.87 -34.76 14.90
C ILE A 19 -35.16 -33.37 15.49
N LEU A 20 -35.58 -33.27 16.74
CA LEU A 20 -35.76 -31.98 17.43
C LEU A 20 -34.43 -31.29 17.70
N MET A 21 -33.36 -32.00 18.10
CA MET A 21 -32.03 -31.44 18.18
C MET A 21 -31.44 -30.99 16.85
N SER A 22 -31.69 -31.73 15.77
CA SER A 22 -31.25 -31.31 14.41
C SER A 22 -32.06 -30.12 13.88
N LEU A 23 -33.34 -29.99 14.21
CA LEU A 23 -34.14 -28.78 13.86
C LEU A 23 -33.74 -27.55 14.68
N ILE A 24 -33.34 -27.71 15.96
CA ILE A 24 -32.85 -26.58 16.77
C ILE A 24 -31.44 -26.15 16.35
N LEU A 25 -30.59 -27.06 15.87
CA LEU A 25 -29.28 -26.73 15.30
C LEU A 25 -29.35 -26.10 13.91
N SER A 26 -30.43 -26.26 13.16
CA SER A 26 -30.54 -25.73 11.78
C SER A 26 -31.13 -24.32 11.66
N THR A 27 -31.66 -23.74 12.75
CA THR A 27 -32.31 -22.43 12.69
C THR A 27 -31.53 -21.27 13.32
N GLY A 28 -30.29 -21.52 13.78
CA GLY A 28 -29.55 -20.52 14.58
C GLY A 28 -28.21 -20.05 14.07
N ILE A 29 -27.64 -20.52 12.95
CA ILE A 29 -26.24 -20.27 12.63
C ILE A 29 -26.01 -19.54 11.29
N ALA A 30 -27.01 -19.31 10.46
CA ALA A 30 -26.79 -18.80 9.10
C ALA A 30 -26.56 -17.28 8.99
N SER A 31 -26.69 -16.49 10.06
CA SER A 31 -26.66 -15.01 9.96
C SER A 31 -25.48 -14.33 10.69
N ALA A 32 -24.82 -15.01 11.62
CA ALA A 32 -23.73 -14.38 12.40
C ALA A 32 -22.33 -14.54 11.76
N ASP A 33 -22.12 -15.56 10.94
CA ASP A 33 -20.79 -15.90 10.41
C ASP A 33 -20.30 -14.97 9.28
N ASN A 34 -21.19 -14.33 8.53
CA ASN A 34 -20.79 -13.46 7.42
C ASN A 34 -20.12 -12.15 7.85
N PHE A 35 -20.34 -11.70 9.08
CA PHE A 35 -19.75 -10.46 9.60
C PHE A 35 -18.42 -10.66 10.34
N VAL A 36 -18.14 -11.85 10.82
CA VAL A 36 -16.89 -12.16 11.52
C VAL A 36 -15.66 -11.97 10.61
N ASN A 37 -15.87 -12.00 9.30
CA ASN A 37 -14.80 -11.92 8.27
C ASN A 37 -14.60 -10.53 7.66
N LEU A 38 -15.21 -9.46 8.18
CA LEU A 38 -14.91 -8.11 7.71
C LEU A 38 -13.52 -7.68 8.16
N THR A 39 -12.57 -7.65 7.21
CA THR A 39 -11.16 -7.29 7.46
C THR A 39 -10.81 -5.99 6.72
N PRO A 40 -10.20 -5.00 7.38
CA PRO A 40 -9.90 -4.94 8.83
C PRO A 40 -11.17 -5.02 9.69
N ARG A 41 -11.02 -5.63 10.88
CA ARG A 41 -12.15 -5.72 11.81
C ARG A 41 -12.51 -4.32 12.31
N PRO A 42 -13.79 -3.89 12.19
CA PRO A 42 -14.23 -2.61 12.72
C PRO A 42 -14.03 -2.48 14.24
N LYS A 43 -13.93 -1.26 14.72
CA LYS A 43 -13.84 -0.96 16.16
C LYS A 43 -14.99 -1.56 16.95
N THR A 44 -16.22 -1.39 16.46
CA THR A 44 -17.42 -2.07 16.95
C THR A 44 -18.30 -2.53 15.79
N MET A 45 -18.89 -3.69 15.94
CA MET A 45 -19.85 -4.25 14.97
C MET A 45 -20.86 -5.11 15.70
N THR A 46 -22.13 -4.83 15.47
CA THR A 46 -23.26 -5.57 16.05
C THR A 46 -24.19 -6.01 14.94
N ALA A 47 -24.35 -7.32 14.77
CA ALA A 47 -25.33 -7.88 13.84
C ALA A 47 -26.76 -7.59 14.35
N LEU A 48 -27.63 -7.27 13.41
CA LEU A 48 -29.06 -7.06 13.64
C LEU A 48 -29.85 -8.10 12.82
N PRO A 49 -31.08 -8.45 13.23
CA PRO A 49 -31.94 -9.35 12.43
C PRO A 49 -32.29 -8.76 11.07
N GLY A 50 -32.35 -9.60 10.02
CA GLY A 50 -32.81 -9.23 8.70
C GLY A 50 -31.73 -8.77 7.73
N GLU A 51 -32.18 -8.37 6.56
CA GLU A 51 -31.32 -7.84 5.47
C GLU A 51 -32.07 -6.76 4.69
N VAL A 52 -31.34 -5.88 4.02
CA VAL A 52 -31.83 -4.90 3.05
C VAL A 52 -31.52 -5.41 1.65
N VAL A 53 -32.53 -5.88 0.90
CA VAL A 53 -32.35 -6.23 -0.51
C VAL A 53 -32.35 -4.95 -1.32
N LEU A 54 -31.28 -4.77 -2.12
CA LEU A 54 -31.16 -3.60 -3.00
C LEU A 54 -32.05 -3.81 -4.22
N PRO A 55 -33.03 -2.92 -4.51
CA PRO A 55 -33.75 -2.95 -5.76
C PRO A 55 -32.87 -2.54 -6.93
N GLN A 56 -33.25 -2.87 -8.16
CA GLN A 56 -32.48 -2.53 -9.35
C GLN A 56 -32.29 -1.02 -9.51
N ASP A 57 -33.31 -0.24 -9.15
CA ASP A 57 -33.30 1.22 -9.15
C ASP A 57 -33.41 1.70 -7.70
N PHE A 58 -32.44 2.48 -7.24
CA PHE A 58 -32.48 3.08 -5.91
C PHE A 58 -31.70 4.38 -5.82
N VAL A 59 -31.99 5.15 -4.77
CA VAL A 59 -31.36 6.44 -4.50
C VAL A 59 -30.35 6.32 -3.37
N VAL A 60 -29.14 6.79 -3.63
CA VAL A 60 -28.13 7.13 -2.63
C VAL A 60 -28.26 8.63 -2.37
N GLY A 61 -29.06 8.98 -1.36
CA GLY A 61 -29.31 10.36 -0.96
C GLY A 61 -28.16 10.89 -0.12
N TYR A 62 -27.78 12.12 -0.38
CA TYR A 62 -26.78 12.81 0.42
C TYR A 62 -27.24 14.23 0.80
N ASN A 63 -26.83 14.69 1.97
CA ASN A 63 -27.15 16.02 2.46
C ASN A 63 -26.36 17.07 1.68
N SER A 64 -27.01 18.18 1.27
CA SER A 64 -26.40 19.31 0.55
C SER A 64 -25.30 20.05 1.34
N ALA A 65 -25.18 19.80 2.65
CA ALA A 65 -24.08 20.30 3.46
C ALA A 65 -22.74 19.57 3.27
N LEU A 66 -22.72 18.45 2.50
CA LEU A 66 -21.46 17.74 2.16
C LEU A 66 -20.61 18.60 1.22
N THR A 67 -19.28 18.57 1.41
CA THR A 67 -18.35 19.23 0.48
C THR A 67 -18.33 18.51 -0.88
N ALA A 68 -17.80 19.16 -1.89
CA ALA A 68 -17.69 18.59 -3.23
C ALA A 68 -16.90 17.27 -3.24
N GLU A 69 -15.83 17.18 -2.43
CA GLU A 69 -15.00 15.98 -2.29
C GLU A 69 -15.77 14.84 -1.61
N MET A 70 -16.58 15.13 -0.58
CA MET A 70 -17.42 14.13 0.06
C MET A 70 -18.51 13.60 -0.90
N VAL A 71 -19.12 14.51 -1.68
CA VAL A 71 -20.10 14.12 -2.73
C VAL A 71 -19.41 13.28 -3.82
N ALA A 72 -18.15 13.55 -4.13
CA ALA A 72 -17.40 12.73 -5.08
C ALA A 72 -17.29 11.26 -4.62
N GLU A 73 -17.10 10.99 -3.31
CA GLU A 73 -17.10 9.62 -2.78
C GLU A 73 -18.45 8.93 -2.91
N VAL A 74 -19.56 9.64 -2.68
CA VAL A 74 -20.91 9.12 -2.90
C VAL A 74 -21.10 8.73 -4.37
N ARG A 75 -20.73 9.63 -5.28
CA ARG A 75 -20.85 9.39 -6.73
C ARG A 75 -19.96 8.25 -7.20
N ARG A 76 -18.74 8.16 -6.68
CA ARG A 76 -17.81 7.06 -6.98
C ARG A 76 -18.42 5.71 -6.57
N PHE A 77 -18.95 5.61 -5.34
CA PHE A 77 -19.63 4.39 -4.91
C PHE A 77 -20.76 3.99 -5.87
N VAL A 78 -21.60 4.94 -6.28
CA VAL A 78 -22.70 4.71 -7.21
C VAL A 78 -22.19 4.22 -8.57
N LEU A 79 -21.16 4.85 -9.13
CA LEU A 79 -20.56 4.45 -10.41
C LEU A 79 -19.96 3.05 -10.35
N ASP A 80 -19.15 2.78 -9.31
CA ASP A 80 -18.52 1.47 -9.11
C ASP A 80 -19.57 0.36 -8.92
N PHE A 81 -20.59 0.63 -8.12
CA PHE A 81 -21.67 -0.31 -7.87
C PHE A 81 -22.45 -0.63 -9.14
N ASN A 82 -22.86 0.39 -9.90
CA ASN A 82 -23.59 0.21 -11.17
C ASN A 82 -22.74 -0.56 -12.19
N ALA A 83 -21.46 -0.24 -12.33
CA ALA A 83 -20.55 -0.96 -13.22
C ALA A 83 -20.41 -2.44 -12.84
N ALA A 84 -20.33 -2.73 -11.54
CA ALA A 84 -20.17 -4.10 -11.03
C ALA A 84 -21.44 -4.95 -11.03
N THR A 85 -22.62 -4.31 -11.03
CA THR A 85 -23.91 -5.02 -10.83
C THR A 85 -24.86 -4.92 -12.03
N GLY A 86 -24.72 -3.90 -12.86
CA GLY A 86 -25.69 -3.56 -13.89
C GLY A 86 -26.97 -2.91 -13.32
N TYR A 87 -26.96 -2.47 -12.06
CA TYR A 87 -28.06 -1.75 -11.41
C TYR A 87 -28.03 -0.25 -11.80
N ASN A 88 -29.07 0.47 -11.48
CA ASN A 88 -29.27 1.88 -11.81
C ASN A 88 -29.38 2.73 -10.53
N ALA A 89 -28.42 2.60 -9.62
CA ALA A 89 -28.35 3.49 -8.47
C ALA A 89 -28.06 4.92 -8.91
N VAL A 90 -28.66 5.92 -8.24
CA VAL A 90 -28.41 7.34 -8.52
C VAL A 90 -28.05 8.09 -7.25
N ALA A 91 -27.07 9.00 -7.35
CA ALA A 91 -26.70 9.91 -6.26
C ALA A 91 -27.54 11.18 -6.35
N GLN A 92 -28.29 11.52 -5.30
CA GLN A 92 -29.20 12.66 -5.28
C GLN A 92 -29.04 13.46 -4.00
N ALA A 93 -28.92 14.81 -4.15
CA ALA A 93 -28.92 15.72 -3.00
C ALA A 93 -30.32 15.80 -2.37
N ASP A 94 -30.37 15.83 -1.03
CA ASP A 94 -31.56 16.04 -0.21
C ASP A 94 -32.78 15.21 -0.65
N ALA A 95 -32.54 13.96 -1.04
CA ALA A 95 -33.61 13.04 -1.44
C ALA A 95 -34.56 12.77 -0.27
N GLU A 96 -35.85 12.75 -0.55
CA GLU A 96 -36.92 12.70 0.48
C GLU A 96 -36.96 11.37 1.25
N ALA A 97 -36.78 10.21 0.59
CA ALA A 97 -36.76 8.90 1.21
C ALA A 97 -35.72 7.97 0.55
N PRO A 98 -34.43 8.29 0.64
CA PRO A 98 -33.40 7.49 -0.02
C PRO A 98 -33.18 6.15 0.68
N LEU A 99 -32.81 5.13 -0.12
CA LEU A 99 -32.40 3.84 0.43
C LEU A 99 -31.08 3.97 1.22
N PHE A 100 -30.13 4.72 0.68
CA PHE A 100 -28.92 5.14 1.39
C PHE A 100 -29.05 6.60 1.80
N ASP A 101 -28.86 6.89 3.07
CA ASP A 101 -28.91 8.21 3.67
C ASP A 101 -27.51 8.60 4.17
N VAL A 102 -26.85 9.48 3.42
CA VAL A 102 -25.45 9.88 3.65
C VAL A 102 -25.41 11.32 4.12
N ALA A 103 -24.93 11.57 5.36
CA ALA A 103 -24.87 12.90 5.91
C ALA A 103 -23.71 13.08 6.90
N LEU A 104 -23.43 14.33 7.25
CA LEU A 104 -22.45 14.65 8.28
C LEU A 104 -22.88 14.09 9.64
N TYR A 105 -21.92 13.63 10.42
CA TYR A 105 -22.14 13.30 11.82
C TYR A 105 -22.26 14.57 12.67
N GLY A 106 -23.28 14.65 13.52
CA GLY A 106 -23.56 15.87 14.29
C GLY A 106 -22.63 16.13 15.49
N GLY A 107 -21.83 15.13 15.91
CA GLY A 107 -20.88 15.24 17.03
C GLY A 107 -19.42 15.41 16.61
N THR A 108 -18.47 15.11 17.49
CA THR A 108 -17.05 14.98 17.19
C THR A 108 -16.72 13.58 16.65
N MET A 109 -15.81 13.50 15.70
CA MET A 109 -15.39 12.25 15.07
C MET A 109 -13.95 12.42 14.55
N ASN A 110 -13.11 11.41 14.71
CA ASN A 110 -11.73 11.42 14.24
C ASN A 110 -11.67 11.34 12.70
N GLU A 111 -10.52 11.71 12.15
CA GLU A 111 -10.28 11.57 10.71
C GLU A 111 -10.42 10.11 10.26
N GLY A 112 -11.18 9.88 9.19
CA GLY A 112 -11.46 8.54 8.69
C GLY A 112 -12.47 7.72 9.50
N ALA A 113 -13.02 8.26 10.59
CA ALA A 113 -14.07 7.60 11.36
C ALA A 113 -15.44 7.68 10.67
N TYR A 114 -16.26 6.63 10.86
CA TYR A 114 -17.61 6.57 10.31
C TYR A 114 -18.55 5.69 11.17
N ASN A 115 -19.84 5.94 11.04
CA ASN A 115 -20.92 5.08 11.49
C ASN A 115 -21.69 4.58 10.26
N LEU A 116 -21.89 3.27 10.18
CA LEU A 116 -22.70 2.60 9.17
C LEU A 116 -23.78 1.80 9.89
N THR A 117 -25.05 2.06 9.59
CA THR A 117 -26.17 1.28 10.07
C THR A 117 -26.99 0.78 8.90
N VAL A 118 -27.19 -0.51 8.83
CA VAL A 118 -28.12 -1.19 7.92
C VAL A 118 -29.25 -1.73 8.78
N ASN A 119 -30.45 -1.23 8.59
CA ASN A 119 -31.65 -1.70 9.26
C ASN A 119 -32.81 -1.77 8.27
N GLU A 120 -33.97 -2.26 8.70
CA GLU A 120 -35.11 -2.51 7.81
C GLU A 120 -35.39 -1.35 6.82
N GLY A 121 -35.12 -1.62 5.54
CA GLY A 121 -35.35 -0.69 4.41
C GLY A 121 -34.45 0.48 4.27
N LYS A 122 -33.38 0.61 5.09
CA LYS A 122 -32.52 1.79 5.05
C LYS A 122 -31.03 1.49 5.39
N VAL A 123 -30.14 2.16 4.66
CA VAL A 123 -28.69 2.21 4.94
C VAL A 123 -28.31 3.64 5.34
N THR A 124 -27.76 3.82 6.52
CA THR A 124 -27.37 5.13 7.04
C THR A 124 -25.87 5.22 7.18
N ILE A 125 -25.24 6.24 6.58
CA ILE A 125 -23.81 6.52 6.69
C ILE A 125 -23.61 7.91 7.29
N ARG A 126 -22.81 8.00 8.33
CA ARG A 126 -22.45 9.25 9.01
C ARG A 126 -20.95 9.33 9.20
N ALA A 127 -20.33 10.41 8.70
CA ALA A 127 -18.91 10.70 8.85
C ALA A 127 -18.69 12.20 8.93
N LYS A 128 -17.47 12.65 9.20
CA LYS A 128 -17.09 14.09 9.21
C LYS A 128 -15.98 14.42 8.21
N SER A 129 -15.35 13.42 7.62
CA SER A 129 -14.25 13.61 6.68
C SER A 129 -14.50 12.83 5.39
N VAL A 130 -13.84 13.22 4.32
CA VAL A 130 -13.83 12.51 3.04
C VAL A 130 -13.40 11.06 3.24
N LEU A 131 -12.33 10.84 4.03
CA LEU A 131 -11.83 9.50 4.37
C LEU A 131 -12.87 8.66 5.13
N GLY A 132 -13.67 9.29 6.01
CA GLY A 132 -14.73 8.58 6.73
C GLY A 132 -15.79 8.03 5.78
N PHE A 133 -16.25 8.82 4.81
CA PHE A 133 -17.17 8.36 3.77
C PHE A 133 -16.54 7.29 2.89
N TYR A 134 -15.29 7.49 2.45
CA TYR A 134 -14.55 6.51 1.67
C TYR A 134 -14.48 5.14 2.39
N TYR A 135 -14.07 5.12 3.66
CA TYR A 135 -13.97 3.87 4.43
C TYR A 135 -15.32 3.23 4.73
N ALA A 136 -16.38 4.03 4.92
CA ALA A 136 -17.73 3.52 5.04
C ALA A 136 -18.16 2.77 3.76
N PHE A 137 -17.94 3.36 2.59
CA PHE A 137 -18.27 2.73 1.31
C PHE A 137 -17.38 1.50 1.03
N GLN A 138 -16.11 1.50 1.44
CA GLN A 138 -15.29 0.29 1.38
C GLN A 138 -15.90 -0.84 2.23
N SER A 139 -16.45 -0.53 3.41
CA SER A 139 -17.12 -1.52 4.24
C SER A 139 -18.43 -2.02 3.62
N VAL A 140 -19.23 -1.13 3.01
CA VAL A 140 -20.43 -1.52 2.25
C VAL A 140 -20.08 -2.47 1.10
N LYS A 141 -19.06 -2.12 0.29
CA LYS A 141 -18.60 -2.97 -0.82
C LYS A 141 -18.15 -4.35 -0.36
N LYS A 142 -17.51 -4.45 0.82
CA LYS A 142 -17.05 -5.73 1.38
C LYS A 142 -18.16 -6.62 1.91
N ILE A 143 -19.24 -6.03 2.36
CA ILE A 143 -20.42 -6.76 2.85
C ILE A 143 -21.24 -7.31 1.67
N LEU A 144 -21.20 -6.64 0.53
CA LEU A 144 -21.82 -7.05 -0.72
C LEU A 144 -21.08 -8.23 -1.38
N PRO A 145 -21.69 -8.95 -2.34
CA PRO A 145 -21.01 -9.98 -3.09
C PRO A 145 -19.69 -9.52 -3.69
N ALA A 146 -18.70 -10.43 -3.75
CA ALA A 146 -17.31 -10.12 -4.09
C ALA A 146 -17.12 -9.42 -5.45
N ASN A 147 -18.04 -9.64 -6.40
CA ASN A 147 -18.00 -8.99 -7.72
C ASN A 147 -18.11 -7.46 -7.63
N VAL A 148 -18.74 -6.91 -6.57
CA VAL A 148 -18.83 -5.45 -6.33
C VAL A 148 -17.44 -4.88 -6.04
N MET A 149 -16.64 -5.56 -5.21
CA MET A 149 -15.25 -5.16 -4.97
C MET A 149 -14.36 -5.37 -6.20
N ALA A 150 -14.62 -6.44 -6.95
CA ALA A 150 -13.88 -6.72 -8.18
C ALA A 150 -14.22 -5.75 -9.34
N GLY A 151 -15.27 -4.94 -9.20
CA GLY A 151 -15.71 -3.98 -10.21
C GLY A 151 -16.18 -4.64 -11.52
N LYS A 152 -16.67 -5.89 -11.43
CA LYS A 152 -17.08 -6.69 -12.61
C LYS A 152 -18.41 -7.34 -12.38
N GLN A 153 -19.26 -7.36 -13.42
CA GLN A 153 -20.50 -8.09 -13.37
C GLN A 153 -20.25 -9.60 -13.28
N ASP A 154 -21.07 -10.28 -12.48
CA ASP A 154 -21.08 -11.74 -12.34
C ASP A 154 -22.53 -12.23 -12.53
N ALA A 155 -22.76 -12.94 -13.62
CA ALA A 155 -24.11 -13.46 -13.96
C ALA A 155 -24.60 -14.50 -12.94
N ALA A 156 -23.76 -15.07 -12.11
CA ALA A 156 -24.16 -15.98 -11.03
C ALA A 156 -24.76 -15.22 -9.83
N VAL A 157 -24.48 -13.92 -9.70
CA VAL A 157 -25.03 -13.09 -8.63
C VAL A 157 -26.36 -12.46 -9.07
N THR A 158 -27.45 -13.01 -8.61
CA THR A 158 -28.81 -12.58 -8.96
C THR A 158 -29.45 -11.65 -7.94
N LYS A 159 -28.80 -11.45 -6.78
CA LYS A 159 -29.32 -10.67 -5.66
C LYS A 159 -28.18 -9.91 -4.96
N TYR A 160 -28.36 -8.63 -4.74
CA TYR A 160 -27.51 -7.81 -3.90
C TYR A 160 -28.30 -7.44 -2.62
N ALA A 161 -27.77 -7.83 -1.48
CA ALA A 161 -28.38 -7.57 -0.19
C ALA A 161 -27.33 -7.22 0.85
N LEU A 162 -27.69 -6.34 1.77
CA LEU A 162 -26.89 -5.95 2.93
C LEU A 162 -27.57 -6.52 4.17
N PRO A 163 -26.94 -7.44 4.91
CA PRO A 163 -27.48 -7.88 6.19
C PRO A 163 -27.53 -6.70 7.18
N CYS A 164 -28.53 -6.71 8.04
CA CYS A 164 -28.71 -5.66 9.03
C CYS A 164 -27.58 -5.68 10.07
N VAL A 165 -26.96 -4.51 10.26
CA VAL A 165 -25.75 -4.36 11.09
C VAL A 165 -25.57 -2.92 11.54
N THR A 166 -24.98 -2.72 12.71
CA THR A 166 -24.42 -1.43 13.12
C THR A 166 -22.89 -1.54 13.22
N ILE A 167 -22.19 -0.65 12.56
CA ILE A 167 -20.73 -0.55 12.55
C ILE A 167 -20.33 0.86 12.99
N GLN A 168 -19.43 0.94 13.95
CA GLN A 168 -18.66 2.15 14.26
C GLN A 168 -17.19 1.82 14.09
N ASP A 169 -16.50 2.58 13.26
CA ASP A 169 -15.13 2.29 12.91
C ASP A 169 -14.30 3.56 12.77
N GLU A 170 -13.03 3.45 13.06
CA GLU A 170 -12.03 4.49 12.87
C GLU A 170 -10.64 3.87 12.70
N PRO A 171 -9.72 4.51 11.97
CA PRO A 171 -8.35 4.03 11.89
C PRO A 171 -7.68 3.99 13.28
N ARG A 172 -7.15 2.82 13.67
CA ARG A 172 -6.38 2.68 14.91
C ARG A 172 -5.00 3.33 14.81
N PHE A 173 -4.40 3.29 13.60
CA PHE A 173 -3.10 3.88 13.30
C PHE A 173 -3.22 4.89 12.16
N ALA A 174 -2.56 6.02 12.28
CA ALA A 174 -2.52 7.04 11.22
C ALA A 174 -1.75 6.54 9.99
N TYR A 175 -0.67 5.79 10.20
CA TYR A 175 0.14 5.17 9.15
C TYR A 175 -0.22 3.69 9.00
N ARG A 176 -0.65 3.28 7.80
CA ARG A 176 -0.97 1.89 7.44
C ARG A 176 -0.37 1.62 6.07
N GLY A 177 0.93 1.28 6.10
CA GLY A 177 1.75 1.18 4.91
C GLY A 177 1.91 -0.24 4.36
N PHE A 178 2.24 -0.29 3.08
CA PHE A 178 2.75 -1.46 2.40
C PHE A 178 3.91 -1.03 1.50
N MET A 179 5.00 -1.78 1.52
CA MET A 179 6.16 -1.58 0.66
C MET A 179 6.15 -2.60 -0.49
N LEU A 180 6.44 -2.13 -1.71
CA LEU A 180 6.66 -2.98 -2.86
C LEU A 180 8.06 -2.72 -3.43
N ASP A 181 8.91 -3.74 -3.37
CA ASP A 181 10.21 -3.74 -4.04
C ASP A 181 10.02 -4.10 -5.52
N VAL A 182 10.25 -3.12 -6.38
CA VAL A 182 10.19 -3.28 -7.84
C VAL A 182 11.59 -3.32 -8.47
N ALA A 183 12.63 -3.09 -7.66
CA ALA A 183 14.02 -3.05 -8.10
C ALA A 183 14.58 -4.45 -8.30
N ARG A 184 14.40 -5.36 -7.33
CA ARG A 184 14.88 -6.73 -7.43
C ARG A 184 14.10 -7.50 -8.51
N HIS A 185 12.75 -7.34 -8.52
CA HIS A 185 11.90 -7.82 -9.61
C HIS A 185 10.91 -6.74 -10.01
N PHE A 186 10.81 -6.49 -11.30
CA PHE A 186 9.94 -5.43 -11.84
C PHE A 186 8.48 -5.86 -11.84
N PHE A 187 7.60 -4.94 -11.48
CA PHE A 187 6.16 -5.06 -11.60
C PHE A 187 5.64 -4.03 -12.60
N THR A 188 4.75 -4.43 -13.48
CA THR A 188 4.11 -3.52 -14.44
C THR A 188 3.23 -2.49 -13.74
N VAL A 189 2.89 -1.40 -14.44
CA VAL A 189 1.96 -0.37 -13.93
C VAL A 189 0.63 -0.99 -13.50
N GLU A 190 0.12 -1.96 -14.26
CA GLU A 190 -1.12 -2.67 -13.98
C GLU A 190 -1.04 -3.50 -12.70
N GLU A 191 0.12 -4.12 -12.45
CA GLU A 191 0.34 -4.89 -11.21
C GLU A 191 0.47 -3.98 -10.00
N VAL A 192 1.17 -2.85 -10.13
CA VAL A 192 1.23 -1.82 -9.09
C VAL A 192 -0.17 -1.28 -8.78
N LYS A 193 -0.98 -0.97 -9.79
CA LYS A 193 -2.36 -0.53 -9.60
C LYS A 193 -3.22 -1.59 -8.92
N ARG A 194 -3.05 -2.88 -9.24
CA ARG A 194 -3.73 -3.97 -8.50
C ARG A 194 -3.31 -4.02 -7.04
N MET A 195 -2.04 -3.78 -6.73
CA MET A 195 -1.59 -3.69 -5.34
C MET A 195 -2.25 -2.51 -4.61
N LEU A 196 -2.38 -1.35 -5.25
CA LEU A 196 -3.11 -0.21 -4.72
C LEU A 196 -4.60 -0.53 -4.47
N ASP A 197 -5.24 -1.33 -5.34
CA ASP A 197 -6.60 -1.83 -5.12
C ASP A 197 -6.68 -2.73 -3.88
N VAL A 198 -5.71 -3.63 -3.68
CA VAL A 198 -5.62 -4.48 -2.48
C VAL A 198 -5.39 -3.62 -1.23
N MET A 199 -4.50 -2.63 -1.29
CA MET A 199 -4.27 -1.68 -0.20
C MET A 199 -5.55 -0.91 0.15
N SER A 200 -6.27 -0.41 -0.84
CA SER A 200 -7.58 0.23 -0.69
C SER A 200 -8.58 -0.70 -0.03
N TYR A 201 -8.65 -1.96 -0.47
CA TYR A 201 -9.49 -2.99 0.13
C TYR A 201 -9.21 -3.15 1.63
N TYR A 202 -7.95 -3.14 2.05
CA TYR A 202 -7.56 -3.24 3.47
C TYR A 202 -7.50 -1.88 4.19
N LYS A 203 -7.99 -0.80 3.59
CA LYS A 203 -7.98 0.57 4.15
C LYS A 203 -6.56 1.05 4.50
N MET A 204 -5.53 0.57 3.77
CA MET A 204 -4.17 1.06 3.89
C MET A 204 -4.06 2.43 3.18
N ASN A 205 -3.12 3.27 3.62
CA ASN A 205 -3.05 4.65 3.16
C ASN A 205 -1.63 5.16 2.85
N ARG A 206 -0.62 4.29 2.90
CA ARG A 206 0.77 4.64 2.55
C ARG A 206 1.36 3.55 1.68
N PHE A 207 1.74 3.89 0.46
CA PHE A 207 2.42 3.01 -0.47
C PHE A 207 3.89 3.41 -0.54
N HIS A 208 4.77 2.58 0.01
CA HIS A 208 6.20 2.73 -0.07
C HIS A 208 6.67 2.02 -1.35
N TRP A 209 7.14 2.80 -2.34
CA TRP A 209 7.55 2.32 -3.65
C TRP A 209 9.06 2.30 -3.75
N HIS A 210 9.67 1.14 -3.54
CA HIS A 210 11.10 0.92 -3.59
C HIS A 210 11.55 0.80 -5.05
N LEU A 211 12.01 1.93 -5.62
CA LEU A 211 12.20 2.11 -7.06
C LEU A 211 13.60 1.73 -7.53
N THR A 212 14.59 1.70 -6.65
CA THR A 212 15.99 1.52 -7.05
C THR A 212 16.73 0.69 -6.03
N ASP A 213 17.60 -0.19 -6.54
CA ASP A 213 18.50 -1.02 -5.74
C ASP A 213 19.66 -1.53 -6.62
N ASP A 214 20.52 -2.39 -6.09
CA ASP A 214 21.69 -2.97 -6.76
C ASP A 214 21.31 -3.69 -8.06
N GLN A 215 20.16 -4.38 -8.09
CA GLN A 215 19.71 -5.22 -9.20
C GLN A 215 18.93 -4.44 -10.27
N GLY A 216 18.58 -3.18 -10.03
CA GLY A 216 17.87 -2.41 -11.03
C GLY A 216 17.46 -1.01 -10.63
N TRP A 217 17.54 -0.14 -11.62
CA TRP A 217 17.05 1.23 -11.57
C TRP A 217 15.70 1.32 -12.30
N ARG A 218 14.60 1.59 -11.60
CA ARG A 218 13.26 1.43 -12.17
C ARG A 218 12.51 2.73 -12.43
N VAL A 219 13.18 3.88 -12.41
CA VAL A 219 12.53 5.18 -12.64
C VAL A 219 13.31 6.04 -13.63
N GLU A 220 12.60 6.65 -14.58
CA GLU A 220 13.18 7.54 -15.57
C GLU A 220 13.70 8.82 -14.92
N ILE A 221 15.00 9.12 -15.17
CA ILE A 221 15.65 10.38 -14.87
C ILE A 221 16.14 10.96 -16.20
N LYS A 222 15.47 11.99 -16.69
CA LYS A 222 15.74 12.56 -18.03
C LYS A 222 17.12 13.16 -18.13
N GLN A 223 17.62 13.74 -17.02
CA GLN A 223 18.97 14.28 -16.94
C GLN A 223 20.04 13.17 -17.01
N TYR A 224 19.70 11.94 -16.61
CA TYR A 224 20.62 10.82 -16.53
C TYR A 224 20.10 9.57 -17.27
N PRO A 225 20.02 9.61 -18.62
CA PRO A 225 19.38 8.56 -19.41
C PRO A 225 20.02 7.17 -19.31
N LYS A 226 21.32 7.08 -18.95
CA LYS A 226 21.97 5.79 -18.74
C LYS A 226 21.39 5.00 -17.58
N LEU A 227 20.74 5.66 -16.61
CA LEU A 227 20.05 4.97 -15.51
C LEU A 227 18.99 4.00 -16.02
N THR A 228 18.31 4.33 -17.11
CA THR A 228 17.30 3.45 -17.72
C THR A 228 17.81 2.65 -18.90
N THR A 229 18.86 3.09 -19.61
CA THR A 229 19.42 2.31 -20.73
C THR A 229 20.42 1.26 -20.28
N ILE A 230 21.06 1.44 -19.12
CA ILE A 230 22.02 0.51 -18.51
C ILE A 230 21.48 -0.01 -17.18
N GLY A 231 21.21 0.88 -16.22
CA GLY A 231 20.82 0.52 -14.86
C GLY A 231 19.50 -0.26 -14.74
N ALA A 232 18.61 -0.13 -15.73
CA ALA A 232 17.35 -0.89 -15.76
C ALA A 232 17.48 -2.28 -16.39
N THR A 233 18.72 -2.71 -16.76
CA THR A 233 18.96 -3.99 -17.42
C THR A 233 20.03 -4.77 -16.67
N ALA A 234 19.71 -5.98 -16.25
CA ALA A 234 20.65 -6.94 -15.70
C ALA A 234 20.96 -8.05 -16.72
N SER A 235 22.20 -8.54 -16.74
CA SER A 235 22.58 -9.65 -17.63
C SER A 235 21.88 -10.96 -17.29
N ASN A 236 21.32 -11.03 -16.08
CA ASN A 236 20.68 -12.20 -15.52
C ASN A 236 19.77 -11.78 -14.36
N THR A 237 18.91 -12.66 -13.85
CA THR A 237 18.17 -12.44 -12.60
C THR A 237 18.27 -13.66 -11.70
N TYR A 238 18.38 -13.37 -10.42
CA TYR A 238 18.44 -14.37 -9.35
C TYR A 238 17.01 -14.70 -8.89
N VAL A 239 16.70 -15.99 -8.82
CA VAL A 239 15.42 -16.49 -8.32
C VAL A 239 15.68 -17.40 -7.13
N THR A 240 15.06 -17.07 -6.00
CA THR A 240 15.04 -17.95 -4.84
C THR A 240 13.88 -18.92 -4.96
N ASP A 241 14.17 -20.19 -5.10
CA ASP A 241 13.18 -21.26 -5.13
C ASP A 241 13.28 -22.07 -3.84
N LEU A 242 12.18 -22.20 -3.11
CA LEU A 242 12.15 -22.91 -1.83
C LEU A 242 12.25 -24.42 -1.99
N GLU A 243 11.92 -24.95 -3.18
CA GLU A 243 11.94 -26.39 -3.46
C GLU A 243 13.28 -26.84 -4.09
N TYR A 244 13.82 -26.04 -5.04
CA TYR A 244 15.00 -26.41 -5.82
C TYR A 244 16.26 -25.61 -5.46
N GLY A 245 16.13 -24.62 -4.58
CA GLY A 245 17.21 -23.71 -4.20
C GLY A 245 17.38 -22.56 -5.18
N PRO A 246 18.32 -21.65 -4.88
CA PRO A 246 18.54 -20.45 -5.70
C PRO A 246 19.15 -20.81 -7.05
N TYR A 247 18.68 -20.13 -8.10
CA TYR A 247 19.22 -20.25 -9.44
C TYR A 247 19.17 -18.92 -10.21
N TRP A 248 19.94 -18.85 -11.30
CA TRP A 248 19.92 -17.70 -12.22
C TRP A 248 19.20 -18.11 -13.50
N THR A 249 18.42 -17.18 -14.05
CA THR A 249 17.60 -17.44 -15.25
C THR A 249 18.42 -17.60 -16.53
N ASN A 250 19.67 -17.11 -16.55
CA ASN A 250 20.54 -17.07 -17.73
C ASN A 250 19.90 -16.32 -18.93
N GLN A 251 19.08 -15.32 -18.62
CA GLN A 251 18.40 -14.46 -19.59
C GLN A 251 18.55 -12.99 -19.18
N VAL A 252 18.78 -12.12 -20.15
CA VAL A 252 18.80 -10.68 -19.93
C VAL A 252 17.45 -10.25 -19.36
N TYR A 253 17.52 -9.49 -18.27
CA TYR A 253 16.35 -8.98 -17.54
C TYR A 253 16.25 -7.47 -17.72
N GLY A 254 15.32 -7.02 -18.55
CA GLY A 254 15.10 -5.60 -18.83
C GLY A 254 15.32 -5.20 -20.31
N PRO A 255 15.33 -3.89 -20.63
CA PRO A 255 15.21 -2.80 -19.66
C PRO A 255 13.79 -2.68 -19.09
N TYR A 256 13.69 -2.64 -17.75
CA TYR A 256 12.42 -2.49 -17.03
C TYR A 256 12.47 -1.25 -16.15
N PHE A 257 11.64 -0.26 -16.45
CA PHE A 257 11.51 0.98 -15.67
C PHE A 257 10.17 1.64 -15.92
N TYR A 258 9.81 2.59 -15.06
CA TYR A 258 8.64 3.45 -15.23
C TYR A 258 9.09 4.79 -15.82
N THR A 259 8.39 5.24 -16.84
CA THR A 259 8.51 6.62 -17.33
C THR A 259 7.91 7.59 -16.32
N GLN A 260 8.29 8.86 -16.36
CA GLN A 260 7.71 9.86 -15.46
C GLN A 260 6.19 9.99 -15.63
N GLU A 261 5.66 9.78 -16.83
CA GLU A 261 4.22 9.78 -17.09
C GLU A 261 3.54 8.57 -16.43
N GLN A 262 4.16 7.40 -16.44
CA GLN A 262 3.65 6.22 -15.75
C GLN A 262 3.69 6.42 -14.20
N ILE A 263 4.72 7.09 -13.68
CA ILE A 263 4.78 7.47 -12.26
C ILE A 263 3.60 8.38 -11.91
N LYS A 264 3.36 9.44 -12.69
CA LYS A 264 2.23 10.35 -12.47
C LYS A 264 0.88 9.63 -12.51
N ASP A 265 0.71 8.70 -13.44
CA ASP A 265 -0.50 7.88 -13.57
C ASP A 265 -0.72 7.00 -12.32
N VAL A 266 0.32 6.35 -11.81
CA VAL A 266 0.23 5.55 -10.58
C VAL A 266 -0.06 6.44 -9.36
N VAL A 267 0.60 7.60 -9.25
CA VAL A 267 0.37 8.55 -8.15
C VAL A 267 -1.06 9.09 -8.18
N ALA A 268 -1.59 9.43 -9.36
CA ALA A 268 -2.98 9.86 -9.52
C ALA A 268 -3.97 8.74 -9.12
N TYR A 269 -3.70 7.51 -9.56
CA TYR A 269 -4.49 6.33 -9.22
C TYR A 269 -4.50 6.02 -7.72
N ALA A 270 -3.36 6.18 -7.05
CA ALA A 270 -3.23 6.05 -5.60
C ALA A 270 -4.03 7.14 -4.87
N LYS A 271 -3.93 8.40 -5.33
CA LYS A 271 -4.66 9.54 -4.76
C LYS A 271 -6.17 9.33 -4.77
N GLU A 272 -6.73 8.77 -5.84
CA GLU A 272 -8.15 8.42 -5.91
C GLU A 272 -8.58 7.39 -4.86
N ARG A 273 -7.63 6.63 -4.31
CA ARG A 273 -7.84 5.62 -3.25
C ARG A 273 -7.43 6.12 -1.87
N HIS A 274 -7.14 7.42 -1.75
CA HIS A 274 -6.62 8.04 -0.53
C HIS A 274 -5.34 7.36 -0.02
N ILE A 275 -4.49 6.94 -0.95
CA ILE A 275 -3.18 6.35 -0.68
C ILE A 275 -2.11 7.34 -1.12
N GLU A 276 -1.25 7.72 -0.19
CA GLU A 276 -0.08 8.55 -0.46
C GLU A 276 1.11 7.67 -0.85
N VAL A 277 1.82 8.07 -1.90
CA VAL A 277 2.98 7.34 -2.41
C VAL A 277 4.25 7.93 -1.83
N ILE A 278 5.06 7.08 -1.20
CA ILE A 278 6.39 7.39 -0.68
C ILE A 278 7.40 6.73 -1.62
N PRO A 279 8.08 7.49 -2.49
CA PRO A 279 9.13 6.92 -3.34
C PRO A 279 10.35 6.61 -2.50
N GLU A 280 11.09 5.56 -2.88
CA GLU A 280 12.42 5.30 -2.36
C GLU A 280 13.45 5.25 -3.48
N VAL A 281 14.53 5.99 -3.26
CA VAL A 281 15.78 5.88 -3.99
C VAL A 281 16.87 5.59 -2.96
N ASP A 282 17.29 4.34 -2.87
CA ASP A 282 18.24 3.91 -1.87
C ASP A 282 19.63 4.42 -2.18
N MET A 283 20.31 4.97 -1.15
CA MET A 283 21.65 5.53 -1.22
C MET A 283 22.27 5.70 0.17
N PRO A 284 23.59 5.67 0.32
CA PRO A 284 24.65 5.50 -0.68
C PRO A 284 25.06 4.04 -0.93
N GLY A 285 24.56 3.08 -0.13
CA GLY A 285 24.51 1.65 -0.42
C GLY A 285 23.36 1.33 -1.38
N HIS A 286 23.23 0.09 -1.82
CA HIS A 286 22.19 -0.37 -2.74
C HIS A 286 22.06 0.50 -4.00
N PHE A 287 23.19 1.05 -4.47
CA PHE A 287 23.25 2.03 -5.56
C PHE A 287 24.01 1.51 -6.78
N VAL A 288 24.27 0.19 -6.85
CA VAL A 288 25.10 -0.44 -7.89
C VAL A 288 24.54 -0.21 -9.29
N ALA A 289 23.24 -0.27 -9.49
CA ALA A 289 22.63 -0.01 -10.81
C ALA A 289 22.93 1.41 -11.32
N ALA A 290 22.97 2.41 -10.42
CA ALA A 290 23.35 3.78 -10.77
C ALA A 290 24.84 3.89 -11.06
N MET A 291 25.70 3.24 -10.28
CA MET A 291 27.16 3.24 -10.47
C MET A 291 27.56 2.48 -11.73
N ALA A 292 26.89 1.40 -12.09
CA ALA A 292 27.05 0.72 -13.37
C ALA A 292 26.72 1.64 -14.56
N SER A 293 25.76 2.55 -14.37
CA SER A 293 25.35 3.53 -15.39
C SER A 293 26.31 4.72 -15.51
N TYR A 294 26.89 5.14 -14.39
CA TYR A 294 27.77 6.30 -14.26
C TYR A 294 28.99 5.96 -13.40
N PRO A 295 29.96 5.21 -13.96
CA PRO A 295 31.15 4.71 -13.25
C PRO A 295 31.99 5.80 -12.55
N GLU A 296 31.97 7.03 -13.09
CA GLU A 296 32.69 8.18 -12.54
C GLU A 296 32.28 8.56 -11.10
N TYR A 297 31.17 8.03 -10.61
CA TYR A 297 30.67 8.25 -9.24
C TYR A 297 31.02 7.14 -8.25
N CYS A 298 31.65 6.06 -8.73
CA CYS A 298 32.18 4.99 -7.88
C CYS A 298 33.37 5.43 -7.05
N CYS A 299 33.65 4.72 -5.97
CA CYS A 299 34.93 4.86 -5.26
C CYS A 299 36.12 4.41 -6.11
N HIS A 300 35.92 3.43 -6.99
CA HIS A 300 36.92 2.85 -7.88
C HIS A 300 36.38 2.77 -9.31
N PRO A 301 36.39 3.90 -10.08
CA PRO A 301 35.85 3.94 -11.44
C PRO A 301 36.48 2.94 -12.42
N GLU A 302 37.77 2.62 -12.21
CA GLU A 302 38.54 1.66 -13.00
C GLU A 302 38.07 0.21 -12.87
N SER A 303 37.32 -0.09 -11.79
CA SER A 303 36.71 -1.40 -11.51
C SER A 303 35.24 -1.28 -11.20
N ALA A 304 34.56 -0.33 -11.87
CA ALA A 304 33.15 -0.09 -11.65
C ALA A 304 32.30 -1.35 -11.83
N PRO A 305 31.28 -1.55 -10.99
CA PRO A 305 30.43 -2.75 -11.06
C PRO A 305 29.57 -2.76 -12.32
N SER A 306 29.13 -3.94 -12.73
CA SER A 306 27.93 -4.10 -13.57
C SER A 306 26.67 -4.15 -12.68
N VAL A 307 25.51 -3.98 -13.29
CA VAL A 307 24.22 -4.15 -12.57
C VAL A 307 24.24 -5.51 -11.86
N TRP A 308 23.93 -5.48 -10.56
CA TRP A 308 24.05 -6.66 -9.68
C TRP A 308 23.06 -7.75 -10.05
N ILE A 309 23.50 -8.99 -10.01
CA ILE A 309 22.65 -10.14 -10.40
C ILE A 309 22.43 -11.14 -9.26
N ASN A 310 23.02 -10.88 -8.10
CA ASN A 310 22.95 -11.76 -6.95
C ASN A 310 21.99 -11.22 -5.90
N GLY A 311 21.60 -12.07 -4.95
CA GLY A 311 21.04 -11.63 -3.68
C GLY A 311 22.11 -11.15 -2.71
N GLY A 312 21.70 -10.55 -1.60
CA GLY A 312 22.61 -10.05 -0.56
C GLY A 312 23.08 -8.63 -0.81
N ILE A 313 24.16 -8.24 -0.11
CA ILE A 313 24.69 -6.89 -0.02
C ILE A 313 25.93 -6.75 -0.92
N SER A 314 25.93 -5.77 -1.82
CA SER A 314 27.14 -5.42 -2.58
C SER A 314 28.09 -4.61 -1.71
N SER A 315 29.40 -4.80 -1.91
CA SER A 315 30.42 -3.95 -1.29
C SER A 315 30.58 -2.59 -1.99
N ASP A 316 30.04 -2.44 -3.19
CA ASP A 316 30.16 -1.21 -3.97
C ASP A 316 29.16 -0.16 -3.47
N VAL A 317 29.68 1.01 -3.14
CA VAL A 317 28.91 2.13 -2.60
C VAL A 317 29.28 3.43 -3.31
N LEU A 318 28.37 4.39 -3.31
CA LEU A 318 28.60 5.72 -3.88
C LEU A 318 29.81 6.39 -3.23
N ASN A 319 30.66 7.07 -4.03
CA ASN A 319 31.73 7.90 -3.51
C ASN A 319 31.19 9.20 -2.89
N VAL A 320 30.84 9.14 -1.62
CA VAL A 320 30.23 10.27 -0.88
C VAL A 320 31.21 11.43 -0.62
N ALA A 321 32.51 11.25 -0.90
CA ALA A 321 33.50 12.31 -0.83
C ALA A 321 33.66 13.08 -2.15
N ASN A 322 33.17 12.53 -3.26
CA ASN A 322 33.21 13.19 -4.57
C ASN A 322 32.04 14.18 -4.68
N PRO A 323 32.28 15.50 -4.78
CA PRO A 323 31.21 16.49 -4.88
C PRO A 323 30.28 16.28 -6.10
N ALA A 324 30.80 15.72 -7.21
CA ALA A 324 30.01 15.45 -8.40
C ALA A 324 29.05 14.26 -8.15
N ALA A 325 29.45 13.25 -7.39
CA ALA A 325 28.62 12.12 -6.99
C ALA A 325 27.49 12.57 -6.05
N VAL A 326 27.79 13.44 -5.09
CA VAL A 326 26.81 14.06 -4.20
C VAL A 326 25.80 14.90 -5.00
N GLN A 327 26.30 15.71 -5.96
CA GLN A 327 25.41 16.49 -6.84
C GLN A 327 24.56 15.61 -7.75
N PHE A 328 25.07 14.48 -8.23
CA PHE A 328 24.34 13.48 -8.99
C PHE A 328 23.14 12.97 -8.18
N ALA A 329 23.35 12.58 -6.92
CA ALA A 329 22.27 12.16 -6.03
C ALA A 329 21.20 13.27 -5.84
N LYS A 330 21.63 14.53 -5.57
CA LYS A 330 20.73 15.68 -5.45
C LYS A 330 19.92 15.92 -6.73
N ASN A 331 20.54 15.82 -7.91
CA ASN A 331 19.86 16.04 -9.18
C ASN A 331 18.80 14.97 -9.44
N ILE A 332 19.02 13.71 -9.04
CA ILE A 332 18.02 12.64 -9.08
C ILE A 332 16.83 13.00 -8.19
N LEU A 333 17.08 13.37 -6.94
CA LEU A 333 16.02 13.76 -6.01
C LEU A 333 15.24 14.98 -6.54
N ALA A 334 15.93 16.01 -7.06
CA ALA A 334 15.31 17.21 -7.62
C ALA A 334 14.33 16.89 -8.75
N GLU A 335 14.68 15.95 -9.62
CA GLU A 335 13.83 15.55 -10.74
C GLU A 335 12.63 14.71 -10.30
N LEU A 336 12.77 13.93 -9.23
CA LEU A 336 11.69 13.07 -8.70
C LEU A 336 10.71 13.82 -7.79
N ILE A 337 11.16 14.78 -6.99
CA ILE A 337 10.33 15.53 -6.02
C ILE A 337 8.99 16.00 -6.61
N PRO A 338 8.92 16.63 -7.80
CA PRO A 338 7.66 17.12 -8.36
C PRO A 338 6.70 16.01 -8.81
N LEU A 339 7.17 14.78 -8.97
CA LEU A 339 6.35 13.64 -9.35
C LEU A 339 5.57 13.04 -8.17
N PHE A 340 6.05 13.27 -6.95
CA PHE A 340 5.49 12.71 -5.71
C PHE A 340 5.02 13.84 -4.78
N PRO A 341 3.73 14.19 -4.80
CA PRO A 341 3.20 15.33 -4.05
C PRO A 341 3.20 15.14 -2.54
N TYR A 342 3.27 13.89 -2.03
CA TYR A 342 3.27 13.63 -0.60
C TYR A 342 4.55 14.11 0.09
N ASP A 343 4.44 14.47 1.38
CA ASP A 343 5.52 15.12 2.13
C ASP A 343 6.76 14.24 2.32
N TYR A 344 6.63 12.92 2.34
CA TYR A 344 7.71 12.00 2.69
C TYR A 344 8.43 11.46 1.46
N PHE A 345 9.76 11.41 1.55
CA PHE A 345 10.65 10.80 0.56
C PHE A 345 11.65 9.90 1.27
N HIS A 346 11.76 8.65 0.85
CA HIS A 346 12.67 7.66 1.43
C HIS A 346 13.97 7.61 0.63
N ILE A 347 15.12 7.65 1.32
CA ILE A 347 16.46 7.63 0.72
C ILE A 347 17.29 6.40 1.12
N GLY A 348 16.63 5.35 1.67
CA GLY A 348 17.29 4.11 2.05
C GLY A 348 18.23 4.25 3.24
N GLY A 349 19.50 3.97 3.04
CA GLY A 349 20.57 4.13 4.02
C GLY A 349 20.85 2.88 4.85
N ASP A 350 20.32 1.72 4.44
CA ASP A 350 20.61 0.43 5.03
C ASP A 350 21.85 -0.23 4.42
N GLU A 351 22.32 -1.27 5.08
CA GLU A 351 23.30 -2.25 4.61
C GLU A 351 24.48 -1.65 3.83
N CYS A 352 24.99 -0.46 4.21
CA CYS A 352 26.04 0.26 3.51
C CYS A 352 27.44 -0.12 4.02
N PRO A 353 28.23 -0.93 3.31
CA PRO A 353 29.61 -1.26 3.70
C PRO A 353 30.53 -0.08 3.60
N THR A 354 31.57 -0.03 4.47
CA THR A 354 32.55 1.09 4.49
C THR A 354 33.86 0.77 3.78
N SER A 355 34.09 -0.46 3.38
CA SER A 355 35.39 -0.94 2.84
C SER A 355 35.86 -0.18 1.60
N GLN A 356 34.92 0.24 0.73
CA GLN A 356 35.25 1.04 -0.46
C GLN A 356 35.73 2.44 -0.05
N TRP A 357 35.13 3.05 0.97
CA TRP A 357 35.57 4.35 1.48
C TRP A 357 36.93 4.29 2.18
N GLU A 358 37.18 3.18 2.90
CA GLU A 358 38.48 2.94 3.58
C GLU A 358 39.65 2.84 2.61
N SER A 359 39.39 2.34 1.38
CA SER A 359 40.40 2.19 0.34
C SER A 359 40.48 3.36 -0.63
N ASN A 360 39.50 4.27 -0.66
CA ASN A 360 39.44 5.41 -1.57
C ASN A 360 40.12 6.65 -0.99
N ALA A 361 41.03 7.28 -1.76
CA ALA A 361 41.83 8.42 -1.29
C ALA A 361 40.99 9.68 -0.98
N GLU A 362 39.91 9.96 -1.76
CA GLU A 362 39.04 11.10 -1.53
C GLU A 362 38.23 10.91 -0.23
N CYS A 363 37.71 9.71 -0.02
CA CYS A 363 36.96 9.35 1.20
C CYS A 363 37.90 9.42 2.44
N GLN A 364 39.12 8.95 2.34
CA GLN A 364 40.11 9.09 3.42
C GLN A 364 40.46 10.57 3.71
N ALA A 365 40.55 11.41 2.68
CA ALA A 365 40.79 12.85 2.85
C ALA A 365 39.56 13.50 3.55
N LYS A 366 38.34 13.21 3.10
CA LYS A 366 37.11 13.72 3.68
C LYS A 366 36.92 13.26 5.13
N TYR A 367 37.21 11.98 5.42
CA TYR A 367 37.23 11.43 6.76
C TYR A 367 38.12 12.24 7.72
N ARG A 368 39.37 12.59 7.28
CA ARG A 368 40.31 13.41 8.07
C ARG A 368 39.87 14.88 8.19
N GLU A 369 39.35 15.45 7.09
CA GLU A 369 38.86 16.83 7.05
C GLU A 369 37.73 17.04 8.08
N LEU A 370 36.80 16.09 8.17
CA LEU A 370 35.66 16.15 9.09
C LEU A 370 36.02 15.69 10.52
N GLY A 371 37.24 15.21 10.77
CA GLY A 371 37.64 14.73 12.10
C GLY A 371 36.87 13.51 12.59
N LEU A 372 36.45 12.64 11.67
CA LEU A 372 35.61 11.49 11.98
C LEU A 372 36.38 10.41 12.73
N THR A 373 35.69 9.59 13.50
CA THR A 373 36.28 8.50 14.30
C THR A 373 36.10 7.13 13.66
N ASN A 374 35.14 7.01 12.71
CA ASN A 374 34.91 5.82 11.92
C ASN A 374 34.25 6.18 10.57
N TYR A 375 34.40 5.30 9.56
CA TYR A 375 33.90 5.57 8.21
C TYR A 375 32.36 5.54 8.09
N ARG A 376 31.62 4.93 9.04
CA ARG A 376 30.17 4.98 9.08
C ARG A 376 29.63 6.42 9.22
N GLN A 377 30.42 7.29 9.84
CA GLN A 377 30.06 8.71 9.96
C GLN A 377 30.08 9.46 8.61
N LEU A 378 30.80 8.98 7.59
CA LEU A 378 30.67 9.50 6.21
C LEU A 378 29.25 9.28 5.67
N GLN A 379 28.66 8.12 5.95
CA GLN A 379 27.27 7.85 5.60
C GLN A 379 26.32 8.82 6.32
N SER A 380 26.52 9.06 7.62
CA SER A 380 25.71 10.00 8.39
C SER A 380 25.76 11.41 7.80
N HIS A 381 26.95 11.89 7.39
CA HIS A 381 27.12 13.18 6.72
C HIS A 381 26.39 13.23 5.38
N PHE A 382 26.51 12.17 4.56
CA PHE A 382 25.83 12.10 3.28
C PHE A 382 24.28 12.11 3.46
N ILE A 383 23.77 11.28 4.38
CA ILE A 383 22.32 11.22 4.67
C ILE A 383 21.81 12.58 5.15
N LYS A 384 22.57 13.24 6.05
CA LYS A 384 22.18 14.59 6.48
C LYS A 384 22.16 15.58 5.31
N GLU A 385 23.14 15.56 4.43
CA GLU A 385 23.18 16.45 3.27
C GLU A 385 22.00 16.21 2.32
N MET A 386 21.58 14.96 2.11
CA MET A 386 20.39 14.63 1.33
C MET A 386 19.11 15.04 2.07
N ALA A 387 19.05 14.86 3.39
CA ALA A 387 17.90 15.25 4.21
C ALA A 387 17.72 16.77 4.23
N ASP A 388 18.81 17.54 4.35
CA ASP A 388 18.76 19.00 4.28
C ASP A 388 18.26 19.45 2.89
N PHE A 389 18.76 18.83 1.82
CA PHE A 389 18.29 19.09 0.46
C PHE A 389 16.81 18.81 0.29
N LEU A 390 16.30 17.68 0.80
CA LEU A 390 14.87 17.34 0.76
C LEU A 390 14.05 18.35 1.57
N LYS A 391 14.52 18.76 2.75
CA LYS A 391 13.88 19.75 3.62
C LYS A 391 13.76 21.11 2.93
N GLU A 392 14.80 21.57 2.22
CA GLU A 392 14.77 22.79 1.40
C GLU A 392 13.72 22.75 0.29
N HIS A 393 13.39 21.54 -0.19
CA HIS A 393 12.35 21.28 -1.18
C HIS A 393 10.99 20.91 -0.57
N GLY A 394 10.80 21.12 0.73
CA GLY A 394 9.53 20.89 1.45
C GLY A 394 9.22 19.40 1.69
N LYS A 395 10.22 18.53 1.62
CA LYS A 395 10.05 17.09 1.89
C LYS A 395 10.58 16.71 3.27
N LYS A 396 10.01 15.64 3.82
CA LYS A 396 10.45 14.97 5.05
C LYS A 396 11.17 13.69 4.67
N THR A 397 12.38 13.52 5.18
CA THR A 397 13.20 12.35 4.89
C THR A 397 12.76 11.15 5.70
N VAL A 398 12.72 10.00 5.05
CA VAL A 398 12.59 8.68 5.68
C VAL A 398 13.83 7.88 5.33
N VAL A 399 14.35 7.11 6.29
CA VAL A 399 15.48 6.20 6.12
C VAL A 399 15.18 4.88 6.82
N TRP A 400 15.89 3.83 6.42
CA TRP A 400 15.91 2.60 7.21
C TRP A 400 16.59 2.86 8.55
N ASN A 401 16.18 2.15 9.58
CA ASN A 401 16.72 2.35 10.93
C ASN A 401 18.23 2.12 11.00
N GLU A 402 18.81 1.34 10.13
CA GLU A 402 20.26 1.09 10.06
C GLU A 402 21.07 2.34 9.80
N ALA A 403 20.55 3.29 9.04
CA ALA A 403 21.19 4.59 8.83
C ALA A 403 21.50 5.32 10.16
N ILE A 404 20.73 5.01 11.21
CA ILE A 404 20.82 5.65 12.54
C ILE A 404 21.41 4.69 13.57
N THR A 405 21.11 3.39 13.49
CA THR A 405 21.42 2.40 14.56
C THR A 405 22.62 1.51 14.24
N ALA A 406 23.04 1.41 12.98
CA ALA A 406 24.17 0.56 12.61
C ALA A 406 25.47 1.14 13.17
N GLY A 407 26.08 0.41 14.09
CA GLY A 407 27.32 0.61 14.80
C GLY A 407 28.09 1.91 14.58
N ASN A 408 27.99 2.87 15.50
CA ASN A 408 28.69 4.17 15.48
C ASN A 408 28.21 5.17 14.41
N ALA A 409 26.97 5.07 13.92
CA ALA A 409 26.33 6.16 13.18
C ALA A 409 26.31 7.43 14.05
N ASP A 410 26.51 8.59 13.43
CA ASP A 410 26.42 9.86 14.15
C ASP A 410 24.95 10.24 14.32
N THR A 411 24.34 9.73 15.38
CA THR A 411 22.93 9.97 15.68
C THR A 411 22.61 11.42 16.01
N GLU A 412 23.59 12.19 16.52
CA GLU A 412 23.39 13.61 16.82
C GLU A 412 23.29 14.43 15.52
N LEU A 413 24.05 14.05 14.49
CA LEU A 413 24.03 14.70 13.18
C LEU A 413 22.69 14.48 12.43
N ILE A 414 22.00 13.36 12.68
CA ILE A 414 20.80 12.95 11.94
C ILE A 414 19.49 13.29 12.69
N LYS A 415 19.55 13.72 13.94
CA LYS A 415 18.35 13.99 14.79
C LYS A 415 17.48 15.16 14.33
N GLU A 416 17.93 16.07 13.49
CA GLU A 416 17.21 17.25 13.01
C GLU A 416 16.51 17.00 11.64
#